data_18fb1d6dbda01457e520f97a1b1f21b8
#
_entry.id   18fb1d6dbda01457e520f97a1b1f21b8
#
_cell.length_a   1.000
_cell.length_b   1.000
_cell.length_c   1.000
_cell.angle_alpha   90.00
_cell.angle_beta   90.00
_cell.angle_gamma   90.00
#
_symmetry.space_group_name_H-M   'P 1'
#
loop_
_entity.id
_entity.type
_entity.pdbx_description
1 polymer ?
#
loop_
_entity_poly.entity_id
_entity_poly.type
_entity_poly.pdbx_seq_one_letter_code
_entity_poly.pdbx_strand_id
1 'polypeptide(L)'
;MLLIVTFIGTLVHVFSLVYMRKDKGFSRYFGALSFFVFSMLGIVLSSNLVMMFIFWELVGVSSYLLISHWFEKPAAADAGKKAFVTNRIGDVGFLLGILLIWQETSSVNIAYINSVEISTLAGLLIFCGAIGKSAQFPLHVWLPDAMEGPTPVSALIHAATMVAAGVYMLCRVFPIFTDVALVTIAWIGAITALLAALMAIQQNDIKRILAYSTLSQLGYMVMAVGCGGAEAAMFHLTTHAAFKALLFLGAVSYTHLTLPTKA
;
A
#
# COMPACT_ATOMS: atom_id res chain seq x y z
N MET A 1 6.95 0.97 -12.56
CA MET A 1 6.77 0.36 -11.23
C MET A 1 7.86 -0.64 -10.86
N LEU A 2 8.25 -1.57 -11.73
CA LEU A 2 9.31 -2.56 -11.47
C LEU A 2 10.60 -1.91 -10.96
N LEU A 3 11.15 -0.92 -11.68
CA LEU A 3 12.37 -0.21 -11.28
C LEU A 3 12.25 0.48 -9.93
N ILE A 4 11.09 1.03 -9.60
CA ILE A 4 10.86 1.72 -8.33
C ILE A 4 10.92 0.72 -7.17
N VAL A 5 10.19 -0.40 -7.30
CA VAL A 5 10.14 -1.45 -6.26
C VAL A 5 11.51 -2.07 -6.02
N THR A 6 12.24 -2.40 -7.10
CA THR A 6 13.58 -3.01 -6.98
C THR A 6 14.60 -2.03 -6.42
N PHE A 7 14.62 -0.79 -6.88
CA PHE A 7 15.56 0.23 -6.41
C PHE A 7 15.34 0.57 -4.94
N ILE A 8 14.11 0.93 -4.55
CA ILE A 8 13.79 1.26 -3.15
C ILE A 8 13.92 0.02 -2.26
N GLY A 9 13.49 -1.15 -2.74
CA GLY A 9 13.68 -2.41 -2.03
C GLY A 9 15.15 -2.68 -1.71
N THR A 10 16.04 -2.49 -2.67
CA THR A 10 17.49 -2.64 -2.47
C THR A 10 18.03 -1.65 -1.44
N LEU A 11 17.67 -0.37 -1.55
CA LEU A 11 18.10 0.66 -0.59
C LEU A 11 17.65 0.32 0.84
N VAL A 12 16.39 -0.12 0.99
CA VAL A 12 15.86 -0.52 2.31
C VAL A 12 16.58 -1.77 2.84
N HIS A 13 16.89 -2.76 2.00
CA HIS A 13 17.68 -3.93 2.44
C HIS A 13 19.06 -3.52 2.95
N VAL A 14 19.78 -2.68 2.18
CA VAL A 14 21.11 -2.19 2.58
C VAL A 14 21.04 -1.40 3.89
N PHE A 15 20.09 -0.48 4.02
CA PHE A 15 19.88 0.27 5.26
C PHE A 15 19.56 -0.65 6.45
N SER A 16 18.75 -1.68 6.23
CA SER A 16 18.35 -2.62 7.26
C SER A 16 19.51 -3.48 7.79
N LEU A 17 20.57 -3.71 7.03
CA LEU A 17 21.77 -4.42 7.51
C LEU A 17 22.39 -3.74 8.72
N VAL A 18 22.40 -2.41 8.74
CA VAL A 18 22.93 -1.63 9.85
C VAL A 18 21.87 -1.48 10.95
N TYR A 19 20.64 -1.12 10.56
CA TYR A 19 19.54 -0.84 11.49
C TYR A 19 19.17 -2.05 12.36
N MET A 20 19.06 -3.25 11.76
CA MET A 20 18.65 -4.49 12.43
C MET A 20 19.82 -5.33 12.97
N ARG A 21 21.06 -4.86 12.87
CA ARG A 21 22.27 -5.65 13.20
C ARG A 21 22.26 -6.30 14.58
N LYS A 22 21.64 -5.65 15.57
CA LYS A 22 21.58 -6.11 16.97
C LYS A 22 20.23 -6.80 17.31
N ASP A 23 19.32 -6.93 16.35
CA ASP A 23 18.02 -7.53 16.59
C ASP A 23 18.11 -9.06 16.62
N LYS A 24 17.50 -9.70 17.63
CA LYS A 24 17.46 -11.16 17.78
C LYS A 24 16.71 -11.85 16.64
N GLY A 25 15.76 -11.15 16.00
CA GLY A 25 14.96 -11.64 14.87
C GLY A 25 15.58 -11.33 13.49
N PHE A 26 16.86 -11.02 13.38
CA PHE A 26 17.54 -10.58 12.16
C PHE A 26 17.20 -11.46 10.94
N SER A 27 17.39 -12.78 11.04
CA SER A 27 17.13 -13.72 9.92
C SER A 27 15.65 -13.75 9.54
N ARG A 28 14.74 -13.74 10.53
CA ARG A 28 13.29 -13.69 10.31
C ARG A 28 12.89 -12.40 9.62
N TYR A 29 13.48 -11.27 10.02
CA TYR A 29 13.24 -9.97 9.42
C TYR A 29 13.59 -9.96 7.93
N PHE A 30 14.81 -10.38 7.56
CA PHE A 30 15.25 -10.39 6.17
C PHE A 30 14.49 -11.41 5.32
N GLY A 31 14.11 -12.57 5.88
CA GLY A 31 13.23 -13.52 5.21
C GLY A 31 11.87 -12.92 4.87
N ALA A 32 11.23 -12.26 5.84
CA ALA A 32 9.94 -11.58 5.63
C ALA A 32 10.06 -10.39 4.66
N LEU A 33 11.16 -9.61 4.74
CA LEU A 33 11.41 -8.48 3.85
C LEU A 33 11.60 -8.91 2.40
N SER A 34 12.37 -9.97 2.16
CA SER A 34 12.58 -10.55 0.83
C SER A 34 11.28 -11.13 0.27
N PHE A 35 10.51 -11.83 1.11
CA PHE A 35 9.20 -12.37 0.74
C PHE A 35 8.21 -11.27 0.35
N PHE A 36 8.24 -10.14 1.07
CA PHE A 36 7.42 -8.98 0.78
C PHE A 36 7.76 -8.35 -0.58
N VAL A 37 9.06 -8.14 -0.87
CA VAL A 37 9.50 -7.60 -2.16
C VAL A 37 9.18 -8.56 -3.31
N PHE A 38 9.41 -9.87 -3.13
CA PHE A 38 9.01 -10.90 -4.08
C PHE A 38 7.51 -10.83 -4.40
N SER A 39 6.68 -10.74 -3.37
CA SER A 39 5.22 -10.67 -3.53
C SER A 39 4.80 -9.41 -4.29
N MET A 40 5.43 -8.27 -4.00
CA MET A 40 5.16 -7.02 -4.71
C MET A 40 5.59 -7.06 -6.18
N LEU A 41 6.74 -7.67 -6.48
CA LEU A 41 7.19 -7.88 -7.86
C LEU A 41 6.23 -8.80 -8.62
N GLY A 42 5.67 -9.81 -7.95
CA GLY A 42 4.64 -10.67 -8.52
C GLY A 42 3.38 -9.90 -8.93
N ILE A 43 2.91 -8.93 -8.10
CA ILE A 43 1.79 -8.04 -8.49
C ILE A 43 2.13 -7.27 -9.76
N VAL A 44 3.33 -6.69 -9.81
CA VAL A 44 3.76 -5.85 -10.95
C VAL A 44 3.88 -6.63 -12.24
N LEU A 45 4.36 -7.87 -12.16
CA LEU A 45 4.59 -8.74 -13.33
C LEU A 45 3.38 -9.56 -13.75
N SER A 46 2.30 -9.59 -12.95
CA SER A 46 1.09 -10.36 -13.26
C SER A 46 0.45 -9.90 -14.57
N SER A 47 0.07 -10.83 -15.43
CA SER A 47 -0.66 -10.57 -16.70
C SER A 47 -2.18 -10.76 -16.55
N ASN A 48 -2.64 -11.36 -15.45
CA ASN A 48 -4.05 -11.60 -15.20
C ASN A 48 -4.42 -11.28 -13.75
N LEU A 49 -5.72 -11.08 -13.51
CA LEU A 49 -6.24 -10.67 -12.20
C LEU A 49 -6.09 -11.74 -11.13
N VAL A 50 -6.17 -13.03 -11.47
CA VAL A 50 -6.01 -14.14 -10.49
C VAL A 50 -4.58 -14.20 -9.98
N MET A 51 -3.57 -14.12 -10.87
CA MET A 51 -2.17 -14.05 -10.47
C MET A 51 -1.90 -12.79 -9.64
N MET A 52 -2.46 -11.64 -10.04
CA MET A 52 -2.37 -10.40 -9.27
C MET A 52 -2.96 -10.61 -7.87
N PHE A 53 -4.12 -11.26 -7.74
CA PHE A 53 -4.76 -11.54 -6.46
C PHE A 53 -3.92 -12.47 -5.58
N ILE A 54 -3.32 -13.52 -6.12
CA ILE A 54 -2.44 -14.42 -5.37
C ILE A 54 -1.28 -13.63 -4.74
N PHE A 55 -0.58 -12.82 -5.52
CA PHE A 55 0.51 -11.99 -5.00
C PHE A 55 0.02 -10.86 -4.09
N TRP A 56 -1.19 -10.36 -4.32
CA TRP A 56 -1.87 -9.39 -3.45
C TRP A 56 -2.08 -9.93 -2.03
N GLU A 57 -2.47 -11.19 -1.93
CA GLU A 57 -2.62 -11.91 -0.70
C GLU A 57 -1.28 -12.16 0.00
N LEU A 58 -0.25 -12.52 -0.76
CA LEU A 58 1.11 -12.72 -0.23
C LEU A 58 1.71 -11.40 0.32
N VAL A 59 1.44 -10.25 -0.32
CA VAL A 59 1.79 -8.94 0.24
C VAL A 59 1.06 -8.71 1.56
N GLY A 60 -0.20 -9.12 1.69
CA GLY A 60 -0.95 -9.02 2.94
C GLY A 60 -0.31 -9.82 4.07
N VAL A 61 0.04 -11.09 3.82
CA VAL A 61 0.70 -11.97 4.81
C VAL A 61 2.11 -11.46 5.17
N SER A 62 2.91 -11.10 4.19
CA SER A 62 4.28 -10.63 4.43
C SER A 62 4.30 -9.29 5.19
N SER A 63 3.34 -8.38 4.92
CA SER A 63 3.19 -7.14 5.69
C SER A 63 2.79 -7.40 7.14
N TYR A 64 1.89 -8.37 7.39
CA TYR A 64 1.57 -8.82 8.75
C TYR A 64 2.82 -9.25 9.51
N LEU A 65 3.66 -10.10 8.91
CA LEU A 65 4.91 -10.58 9.52
C LEU A 65 5.90 -9.45 9.81
N LEU A 66 5.95 -8.44 8.95
CA LEU A 66 6.85 -7.30 9.10
C LEU A 66 6.36 -6.28 10.11
N ILE A 67 5.06 -5.95 10.13
CA ILE A 67 4.46 -5.02 11.10
C ILE A 67 4.54 -5.62 12.51
N SER A 68 4.23 -6.91 12.64
CA SER A 68 4.31 -7.63 13.90
C SER A 68 5.70 -8.21 14.19
N HIS A 69 6.76 -7.68 13.61
CA HIS A 69 8.12 -8.21 13.80
C HIS A 69 8.50 -8.34 15.29
N TRP A 70 8.18 -7.34 16.08
CA TRP A 70 8.33 -7.34 17.53
C TRP A 70 7.06 -7.84 18.23
N PHE A 71 6.60 -9.04 17.86
CA PHE A 71 5.35 -9.64 18.36
C PHE A 71 5.28 -9.82 19.89
N GLU A 72 6.41 -9.75 20.58
CA GLU A 72 6.50 -9.73 22.04
C GLU A 72 5.85 -8.44 22.64
N LYS A 73 5.76 -7.37 21.84
CA LYS A 73 5.06 -6.14 22.19
C LYS A 73 3.59 -6.28 21.77
N PRO A 74 2.64 -6.21 22.72
CA PRO A 74 1.20 -6.33 22.40
C PRO A 74 0.76 -5.33 21.31
N ALA A 75 1.25 -4.08 21.38
CA ALA A 75 0.92 -3.05 20.40
C ALA A 75 1.32 -3.45 18.96
N ALA A 76 2.51 -4.04 18.76
CA ALA A 76 2.97 -4.47 17.45
C ALA A 76 2.18 -5.69 16.94
N ALA A 77 1.86 -6.64 17.84
CA ALA A 77 1.05 -7.81 17.51
C ALA A 77 -0.37 -7.39 17.09
N ASP A 78 -0.99 -6.48 17.82
CA ASP A 78 -2.35 -6.00 17.53
C ASP A 78 -2.39 -5.11 16.28
N ALA A 79 -1.36 -4.29 16.05
CA ALA A 79 -1.20 -3.51 14.81
C ALA A 79 -1.12 -4.42 13.58
N GLY A 80 -0.33 -5.50 13.65
CA GLY A 80 -0.25 -6.49 12.56
C GLY A 80 -1.59 -7.17 12.29
N LYS A 81 -2.29 -7.65 13.34
CA LYS A 81 -3.64 -8.25 13.23
C LYS A 81 -4.63 -7.27 12.59
N LYS A 82 -4.65 -6.02 13.09
CA LYS A 82 -5.53 -4.96 12.56
C LYS A 82 -5.26 -4.71 11.08
N ALA A 83 -3.99 -4.56 10.69
CA ALA A 83 -3.62 -4.38 9.30
C ALA A 83 -4.09 -5.56 8.43
N PHE A 84 -3.86 -6.79 8.87
CA PHE A 84 -4.26 -7.98 8.13
C PHE A 84 -5.78 -8.08 7.97
N VAL A 85 -6.55 -7.98 9.06
CA VAL A 85 -8.01 -8.12 9.04
C VAL A 85 -8.66 -7.00 8.22
N THR A 86 -8.23 -5.75 8.40
CA THR A 86 -8.79 -4.61 7.65
C THR A 86 -8.55 -4.76 6.15
N ASN A 87 -7.36 -5.21 5.74
CA ASN A 87 -7.07 -5.46 4.33
C ASN A 87 -7.93 -6.58 3.76
N ARG A 88 -8.20 -7.66 4.53
CA ARG A 88 -9.05 -8.77 4.10
C ARG A 88 -10.45 -8.34 3.71
N ILE A 89 -11.01 -7.34 4.35
CA ILE A 89 -12.33 -6.80 3.96
C ILE A 89 -12.29 -6.27 2.51
N GLY A 90 -11.25 -5.53 2.15
CA GLY A 90 -11.04 -5.06 0.77
C GLY A 90 -10.75 -6.20 -0.20
N ASP A 91 -9.95 -7.18 0.23
CA ASP A 91 -9.53 -8.32 -0.58
C ASP A 91 -10.71 -9.23 -0.95
N VAL A 92 -11.72 -9.40 -0.06
CA VAL A 92 -12.98 -10.10 -0.37
C VAL A 92 -13.71 -9.39 -1.52
N GLY A 93 -13.84 -8.06 -1.47
CA GLY A 93 -14.42 -7.29 -2.56
C GLY A 93 -13.66 -7.49 -3.87
N PHE A 94 -12.31 -7.46 -3.83
CA PHE A 94 -11.46 -7.71 -4.99
C PHE A 94 -11.70 -9.09 -5.60
N LEU A 95 -11.77 -10.14 -4.77
CA LEU A 95 -12.06 -11.51 -5.24
C LEU A 95 -13.43 -11.60 -5.91
N LEU A 96 -14.46 -11.02 -5.29
CA LEU A 96 -15.81 -10.98 -5.89
C LEU A 96 -15.82 -10.24 -7.22
N GLY A 97 -15.06 -9.14 -7.32
CA GLY A 97 -14.89 -8.41 -8.59
C GLY A 97 -14.24 -9.25 -9.68
N ILE A 98 -13.21 -10.04 -9.35
CA ILE A 98 -12.57 -10.96 -10.28
C ILE A 98 -13.56 -12.04 -10.76
N LEU A 99 -14.34 -12.62 -9.85
CA LEU A 99 -15.33 -13.65 -10.19
C LEU A 99 -16.43 -13.08 -11.09
N LEU A 100 -16.88 -11.85 -10.83
CA LEU A 100 -17.90 -11.20 -11.65
C LEU A 100 -17.35 -10.86 -13.04
N ILE A 101 -16.14 -10.34 -13.15
CA ILE A 101 -15.47 -10.11 -14.44
C ILE A 101 -15.33 -11.43 -15.22
N TRP A 102 -14.92 -12.50 -14.55
CA TRP A 102 -14.82 -13.81 -15.20
C TRP A 102 -16.18 -14.32 -15.69
N GLN A 103 -17.25 -14.11 -14.93
CA GLN A 103 -18.61 -14.46 -15.34
C GLN A 103 -19.07 -13.65 -16.56
N GLU A 104 -18.77 -12.35 -16.61
CA GLU A 104 -19.17 -11.46 -17.71
C GLU A 104 -18.35 -11.70 -18.99
N THR A 105 -17.06 -11.99 -18.86
CA THR A 105 -16.13 -12.00 -20.02
C THR A 105 -15.52 -13.36 -20.32
N SER A 106 -15.71 -14.37 -19.45
CA SER A 106 -15.04 -15.68 -19.48
C SER A 106 -13.51 -15.58 -19.50
N SER A 107 -12.94 -14.43 -19.09
CA SER A 107 -11.49 -14.17 -19.06
C SER A 107 -11.09 -13.39 -17.83
N VAL A 108 -9.85 -13.61 -17.38
CA VAL A 108 -9.20 -12.83 -16.30
C VAL A 108 -7.93 -12.13 -16.78
N ASN A 109 -7.64 -12.19 -18.09
CA ASN A 109 -6.47 -11.57 -18.69
C ASN A 109 -6.66 -10.05 -18.76
N ILE A 110 -5.73 -9.29 -18.18
CA ILE A 110 -5.85 -7.83 -18.05
C ILE A 110 -5.91 -7.14 -19.43
N ALA A 111 -5.16 -7.60 -20.42
CA ALA A 111 -5.18 -7.00 -21.74
C ALA A 111 -6.54 -7.18 -22.41
N TYR A 112 -7.17 -8.35 -22.24
CA TYR A 112 -8.49 -8.63 -22.78
C TYR A 112 -9.59 -7.85 -22.06
N ILE A 113 -9.63 -7.86 -20.75
CA ILE A 113 -10.67 -7.15 -19.97
C ILE A 113 -10.61 -5.63 -20.17
N ASN A 114 -9.45 -5.06 -20.46
CA ASN A 114 -9.30 -3.65 -20.79
C ASN A 114 -9.84 -3.28 -22.18
N SER A 115 -10.21 -4.26 -23.02
CA SER A 115 -10.76 -4.05 -24.37
C SER A 115 -12.27 -4.29 -24.46
N VAL A 116 -12.90 -4.70 -23.35
CA VAL A 116 -14.35 -4.99 -23.29
C VAL A 116 -15.01 -4.14 -22.22
N GLU A 117 -16.31 -3.89 -22.39
CA GLU A 117 -17.11 -3.18 -21.38
C GLU A 117 -17.36 -4.10 -20.18
N ILE A 118 -17.14 -3.56 -18.99
CA ILE A 118 -17.33 -4.25 -17.71
C ILE A 118 -18.42 -3.52 -16.90
N SER A 119 -19.21 -4.28 -16.14
CA SER A 119 -20.25 -3.70 -15.31
C SER A 119 -19.66 -2.76 -14.23
N THR A 120 -20.40 -1.70 -13.90
CA THR A 120 -20.02 -0.76 -12.83
C THR A 120 -19.78 -1.49 -11.51
N LEU A 121 -20.60 -2.50 -11.22
CA LEU A 121 -20.46 -3.28 -9.99
C LEU A 121 -19.11 -4.02 -9.94
N ALA A 122 -18.71 -4.66 -11.03
CA ALA A 122 -17.44 -5.36 -11.08
C ALA A 122 -16.25 -4.39 -10.92
N GLY A 123 -16.30 -3.22 -11.56
CA GLY A 123 -15.31 -2.17 -11.38
C GLY A 123 -15.21 -1.68 -9.93
N LEU A 124 -16.34 -1.42 -9.27
CA LEU A 124 -16.35 -1.01 -7.86
C LEU A 124 -15.86 -2.10 -6.92
N LEU A 125 -16.14 -3.37 -7.20
CA LEU A 125 -15.62 -4.50 -6.43
C LEU A 125 -14.09 -4.65 -6.57
N ILE A 126 -13.53 -4.43 -7.77
CA ILE A 126 -12.08 -4.33 -7.96
C ILE A 126 -11.51 -3.17 -7.14
N PHE A 127 -12.19 -2.01 -7.14
CA PHE A 127 -11.78 -0.85 -6.36
C PHE A 127 -11.75 -1.13 -4.84
N CYS A 128 -12.60 -2.03 -4.31
CA CYS A 128 -12.54 -2.42 -2.90
C CYS A 128 -11.15 -2.96 -2.50
N GLY A 129 -10.48 -3.72 -3.37
CA GLY A 129 -9.10 -4.16 -3.12
C GLY A 129 -8.14 -2.97 -2.97
N ALA A 130 -8.27 -1.96 -3.83
CA ALA A 130 -7.46 -0.75 -3.72
C ALA A 130 -7.78 0.04 -2.43
N ILE A 131 -9.04 0.11 -1.99
CA ILE A 131 -9.44 0.74 -0.72
C ILE A 131 -8.69 0.09 0.45
N GLY A 132 -8.59 -1.23 0.49
CA GLY A 132 -7.85 -1.96 1.52
C GLY A 132 -6.36 -1.64 1.51
N LYS A 133 -5.66 -1.98 0.42
CA LYS A 133 -4.19 -1.86 0.36
C LYS A 133 -3.69 -0.42 0.35
N SER A 134 -4.37 0.49 -0.35
CA SER A 134 -4.02 1.92 -0.36
C SER A 134 -4.66 2.69 0.79
N ALA A 135 -5.24 1.98 1.76
CA ALA A 135 -5.78 2.54 2.99
C ALA A 135 -6.73 3.73 2.74
N GLN A 136 -7.63 3.61 1.76
CA GLN A 136 -8.62 4.65 1.51
C GLN A 136 -9.77 4.56 2.52
N PHE A 137 -10.48 5.68 2.73
CA PHE A 137 -11.68 5.69 3.57
C PHE A 137 -12.70 4.65 3.06
N PRO A 138 -13.31 3.83 3.95
CA PRO A 138 -13.18 3.81 5.41
C PRO A 138 -12.08 2.86 5.96
N LEU A 139 -11.36 2.13 5.11
CA LEU A 139 -10.37 1.11 5.53
C LEU A 139 -8.96 1.67 5.84
N HIS A 140 -8.84 2.96 6.16
CA HIS A 140 -7.56 3.65 6.39
C HIS A 140 -6.94 3.41 7.77
N VAL A 141 -7.71 2.90 8.72
CA VAL A 141 -7.38 2.86 10.16
C VAL A 141 -6.19 1.99 10.55
N TRP A 142 -5.74 1.12 9.66
CA TRP A 142 -4.62 0.22 9.93
C TRP A 142 -3.24 0.87 9.67
N LEU A 143 -3.19 1.86 8.77
CA LEU A 143 -1.91 2.37 8.27
C LEU A 143 -1.12 3.17 9.33
N PRO A 144 -1.74 4.04 10.16
CA PRO A 144 -1.03 4.71 11.25
C PRO A 144 -0.53 3.74 12.32
N ASP A 145 -1.25 2.65 12.60
CA ASP A 145 -0.85 1.66 13.59
C ASP A 145 0.29 0.76 13.07
N ALA A 146 0.43 0.61 11.75
CA ALA A 146 1.55 -0.08 11.13
C ALA A 146 2.93 0.55 11.47
N MET A 147 2.95 1.74 12.06
CA MET A 147 4.16 2.41 12.55
C MET A 147 4.83 1.71 13.74
N GLU A 148 4.16 0.75 14.38
CA GLU A 148 4.74 -0.10 15.44
C GLU A 148 5.83 -1.05 14.91
N GLY A 149 5.87 -1.29 13.60
CA GLY A 149 6.92 -2.07 12.96
C GLY A 149 8.27 -1.33 12.84
N PRO A 150 9.35 -2.06 12.47
CA PRO A 150 10.66 -1.45 12.24
C PRO A 150 10.60 -0.33 11.18
N THR A 151 11.33 0.78 11.40
CA THR A 151 11.26 1.94 10.50
C THR A 151 11.61 1.65 9.04
N PRO A 152 12.58 0.78 8.69
CA PRO A 152 12.80 0.41 7.29
C PRO A 152 11.59 -0.28 6.65
N VAL A 153 10.82 -1.06 7.42
CA VAL A 153 9.55 -1.65 6.96
C VAL A 153 8.53 -0.56 6.66
N SER A 154 8.41 0.42 7.57
CA SER A 154 7.52 1.58 7.34
C SER A 154 7.92 2.32 6.06
N ALA A 155 9.23 2.55 5.84
CA ALA A 155 9.72 3.16 4.60
C ALA A 155 9.29 2.37 3.36
N LEU A 156 9.43 1.04 3.38
CA LEU A 156 9.10 0.19 2.25
C LEU A 156 7.59 0.13 1.98
N ILE A 157 6.78 -0.10 3.02
CA ILE A 157 5.31 -0.18 2.91
C ILE A 157 4.73 1.11 2.34
N HIS A 158 5.20 2.28 2.84
CA HIS A 158 4.63 3.60 2.52
C HIS A 158 5.17 4.21 1.22
N ALA A 159 6.39 3.82 0.79
CA ALA A 159 6.98 4.44 -0.39
C ALA A 159 6.52 3.78 -1.70
N ALA A 160 6.86 2.51 -1.91
CA ALA A 160 6.85 1.94 -3.26
C ALA A 160 6.12 0.60 -3.38
N THR A 161 5.51 0.10 -2.28
CA THR A 161 5.02 -1.28 -2.27
C THR A 161 3.55 -1.39 -1.89
N MET A 162 3.21 -1.86 -0.70
CA MET A 162 1.86 -2.26 -0.34
C MET A 162 0.81 -1.18 -0.63
N VAL A 163 1.03 0.04 -0.14
CA VAL A 163 0.05 1.13 -0.32
C VAL A 163 0.02 1.67 -1.74
N ALA A 164 1.10 1.52 -2.49
CA ALA A 164 1.20 1.87 -3.90
C ALA A 164 0.52 0.83 -4.81
N ALA A 165 0.38 -0.43 -4.35
CA ALA A 165 -0.21 -1.50 -5.13
C ALA A 165 -1.65 -1.22 -5.57
N GLY A 166 -2.47 -0.60 -4.70
CA GLY A 166 -3.85 -0.25 -5.05
C GLY A 166 -3.92 0.79 -6.15
N VAL A 167 -3.16 1.89 -6.03
CA VAL A 167 -3.09 2.93 -7.08
C VAL A 167 -2.55 2.34 -8.39
N TYR A 168 -1.49 1.53 -8.32
CA TYR A 168 -0.94 0.83 -9.47
C TYR A 168 -1.97 -0.06 -10.16
N MET A 169 -2.73 -0.85 -9.39
CA MET A 169 -3.78 -1.70 -9.92
C MET A 169 -4.85 -0.86 -10.64
N LEU A 170 -5.35 0.22 -10.00
CA LEU A 170 -6.35 1.10 -10.60
C LEU A 170 -5.87 1.69 -11.93
N CYS A 171 -4.61 2.15 -12.00
CA CYS A 171 -4.05 2.66 -13.25
C CYS A 171 -3.92 1.56 -14.31
N ARG A 172 -3.60 0.33 -13.91
CA ARG A 172 -3.39 -0.79 -14.83
C ARG A 172 -4.68 -1.33 -15.45
N VAL A 173 -5.78 -1.29 -14.70
CA VAL A 173 -7.10 -1.71 -15.16
C VAL A 173 -8.03 -0.52 -15.41
N PHE A 174 -7.46 0.68 -15.60
CA PHE A 174 -8.22 1.92 -15.75
C PHE A 174 -9.35 1.84 -16.79
N PRO A 175 -9.19 1.20 -17.97
CA PRO A 175 -10.24 1.14 -18.99
C PRO A 175 -11.53 0.42 -18.57
N ILE A 176 -11.49 -0.40 -17.51
CA ILE A 176 -12.70 -1.12 -17.04
C ILE A 176 -13.69 -0.23 -16.26
N PHE A 177 -13.26 0.95 -15.82
CA PHE A 177 -14.09 1.79 -14.97
C PHE A 177 -15.07 2.62 -15.78
N THR A 178 -16.36 2.45 -15.47
CA THR A 178 -17.43 3.31 -15.99
C THR A 178 -17.39 4.70 -15.34
N ASP A 179 -18.03 5.69 -15.94
CA ASP A 179 -18.09 7.06 -15.41
C ASP A 179 -18.59 7.10 -13.96
N VAL A 180 -19.60 6.28 -13.62
CA VAL A 180 -20.14 6.18 -12.25
C VAL A 180 -19.10 5.64 -11.28
N ALA A 181 -18.33 4.62 -11.70
CA ALA A 181 -17.24 4.09 -10.90
C ALA A 181 -16.11 5.12 -10.70
N LEU A 182 -15.74 5.85 -11.76
CA LEU A 182 -14.72 6.89 -11.71
C LEU A 182 -15.11 8.04 -10.76
N VAL A 183 -16.36 8.50 -10.82
CA VAL A 183 -16.86 9.52 -9.88
C VAL A 183 -16.79 9.02 -8.43
N THR A 184 -17.16 7.76 -8.18
CA THR A 184 -17.07 7.16 -6.84
C THR A 184 -15.62 7.09 -6.35
N ILE A 185 -14.69 6.67 -7.22
CA ILE A 185 -13.25 6.61 -6.94
C ILE A 185 -12.72 8.01 -6.62
N ALA A 186 -13.11 9.04 -7.39
CA ALA A 186 -12.70 10.41 -7.16
C ALA A 186 -13.15 10.93 -5.79
N TRP A 187 -14.39 10.71 -5.41
CA TRP A 187 -14.93 11.15 -4.11
C TRP A 187 -14.25 10.44 -2.94
N ILE A 188 -14.05 9.13 -3.00
CA ILE A 188 -13.36 8.39 -1.93
C ILE A 188 -11.93 8.88 -1.80
N GLY A 189 -11.22 9.13 -2.92
CA GLY A 189 -9.88 9.69 -2.92
C GLY A 189 -9.84 11.09 -2.28
N ALA A 190 -10.76 11.98 -2.66
CA ALA A 190 -10.86 13.35 -2.14
C ALA A 190 -11.13 13.37 -0.62
N ILE A 191 -12.10 12.57 -0.17
CA ILE A 191 -12.44 12.43 1.25
C ILE A 191 -11.22 11.92 2.03
N THR A 192 -10.55 10.88 1.52
CA THR A 192 -9.35 10.34 2.16
C THR A 192 -8.24 11.37 2.25
N ALA A 193 -7.97 12.11 1.17
CA ALA A 193 -6.95 13.14 1.14
C ALA A 193 -7.17 14.22 2.19
N LEU A 194 -8.41 14.73 2.29
CA LEU A 194 -8.77 15.78 3.25
C LEU A 194 -8.72 15.29 4.69
N LEU A 195 -9.39 14.14 4.98
CA LEU A 195 -9.44 13.61 6.35
C LEU A 195 -8.03 13.27 6.86
N ALA A 196 -7.20 12.64 6.04
CA ALA A 196 -5.84 12.30 6.44
C ALA A 196 -4.98 13.54 6.69
N ALA A 197 -5.11 14.59 5.89
CA ALA A 197 -4.41 15.85 6.12
C ALA A 197 -4.81 16.50 7.47
N LEU A 198 -6.10 16.53 7.78
CA LEU A 198 -6.59 17.06 9.07
C LEU A 198 -6.10 16.23 10.26
N MET A 199 -6.09 14.88 10.13
CA MET A 199 -5.58 14.00 11.18
C MET A 199 -4.06 14.15 11.37
N ALA A 200 -3.30 14.45 10.33
CA ALA A 200 -1.85 14.66 10.41
C ALA A 200 -1.48 15.85 11.31
N ILE A 201 -2.28 16.91 11.30
CA ILE A 201 -2.04 18.15 12.08
C ILE A 201 -2.06 17.87 13.59
N GLN A 202 -2.83 16.87 14.03
CA GLN A 202 -3.01 16.54 15.46
C GLN A 202 -1.99 15.52 16.00
N GLN A 203 -1.10 15.01 15.13
CA GLN A 203 -0.13 14.00 15.55
C GLN A 203 1.14 14.63 16.12
N ASN A 204 1.68 14.04 17.20
CA ASN A 204 2.95 14.43 17.81
C ASN A 204 4.10 13.47 17.43
N ASP A 205 3.81 12.29 16.90
CA ASP A 205 4.80 11.30 16.48
C ASP A 205 5.13 11.51 15.00
N ILE A 206 6.42 11.69 14.67
CA ILE A 206 6.88 11.95 13.32
C ILE A 206 6.52 10.81 12.35
N LYS A 207 6.58 9.55 12.79
CA LYS A 207 6.18 8.40 11.96
C LYS A 207 4.68 8.43 11.66
N ARG A 208 3.84 8.78 12.66
CA ARG A 208 2.39 8.89 12.47
C ARG A 208 2.05 10.07 11.57
N ILE A 209 2.74 11.21 11.71
CA ILE A 209 2.59 12.35 10.78
C ILE A 209 2.90 11.90 9.35
N LEU A 210 4.00 11.19 9.14
CA LEU A 210 4.39 10.68 7.83
C LEU A 210 3.40 9.64 7.27
N ALA A 211 2.80 8.82 8.14
CA ALA A 211 1.76 7.86 7.76
C ALA A 211 0.50 8.56 7.27
N TYR A 212 -0.03 9.54 8.02
CA TYR A 212 -1.18 10.33 7.58
C TYR A 212 -0.90 11.17 6.34
N SER A 213 0.32 11.71 6.22
CA SER A 213 0.76 12.37 5.00
C SER A 213 0.78 11.40 3.80
N THR A 214 1.16 10.13 4.01
CA THR A 214 1.07 9.10 2.96
C THR A 214 -0.39 8.83 2.57
N LEU A 215 -1.30 8.68 3.55
CA LEU A 215 -2.74 8.54 3.30
C LEU A 215 -3.29 9.67 2.45
N SER A 216 -2.95 10.92 2.79
CA SER A 216 -3.39 12.09 2.04
C SER A 216 -2.89 12.06 0.59
N GLN A 217 -1.61 11.72 0.38
CA GLN A 217 -1.03 11.64 -0.98
C GLN A 217 -1.62 10.50 -1.81
N LEU A 218 -1.89 9.35 -1.19
CA LEU A 218 -2.58 8.24 -1.86
C LEU A 218 -4.03 8.64 -2.22
N GLY A 219 -4.71 9.39 -1.35
CA GLY A 219 -6.01 9.97 -1.66
C GLY A 219 -5.99 10.86 -2.90
N TYR A 220 -4.96 11.73 -3.04
CA TYR A 220 -4.79 12.53 -4.27
C TYR A 220 -4.55 11.67 -5.51
N MET A 221 -3.77 10.58 -5.42
CA MET A 221 -3.55 9.69 -6.55
C MET A 221 -4.85 8.96 -6.95
N VAL A 222 -5.61 8.47 -5.97
CA VAL A 222 -6.91 7.81 -6.22
C VAL A 222 -7.91 8.81 -6.82
N MET A 223 -7.97 10.04 -6.30
CA MET A 223 -8.78 11.10 -6.88
C MET A 223 -8.37 11.41 -8.33
N ALA A 224 -7.06 11.47 -8.62
CA ALA A 224 -6.57 11.70 -9.97
C ALA A 224 -7.02 10.59 -10.94
N VAL A 225 -6.96 9.30 -10.52
CA VAL A 225 -7.50 8.19 -11.31
C VAL A 225 -8.99 8.40 -11.57
N GLY A 226 -9.77 8.72 -10.53
CA GLY A 226 -11.21 8.96 -10.66
C GLY A 226 -11.58 10.15 -11.55
N CYS A 227 -10.68 11.15 -11.66
CA CYS A 227 -10.82 12.27 -12.60
C CYS A 227 -10.31 11.96 -14.03
N GLY A 228 -9.97 10.71 -14.33
CA GLY A 228 -9.47 10.30 -15.65
C GLY A 228 -7.95 10.43 -15.83
N GLY A 229 -7.21 10.87 -14.80
CA GLY A 229 -5.76 11.13 -14.86
C GLY A 229 -4.89 9.96 -14.37
N ALA A 230 -5.05 8.76 -14.92
CA ALA A 230 -4.26 7.59 -14.53
C ALA A 230 -2.74 7.81 -14.71
N GLU A 231 -2.31 8.51 -15.77
CA GLU A 231 -0.91 8.86 -16.01
C GLU A 231 -0.37 9.82 -14.94
N ALA A 232 -1.15 10.83 -14.57
CA ALA A 232 -0.80 11.77 -13.51
C ALA A 232 -0.67 11.06 -12.15
N ALA A 233 -1.57 10.11 -11.85
CA ALA A 233 -1.50 9.27 -10.65
C ALA A 233 -0.21 8.43 -10.63
N MET A 234 0.17 7.81 -11.76
CA MET A 234 1.41 7.03 -11.89
C MET A 234 2.66 7.90 -11.77
N PHE A 235 2.66 9.10 -12.34
CA PHE A 235 3.76 10.05 -12.18
C PHE A 235 3.93 10.46 -10.72
N HIS A 236 2.82 10.84 -10.07
CA HIS A 236 2.82 11.18 -8.64
C HIS A 236 3.29 10.00 -7.78
N LEU A 237 2.85 8.78 -8.07
CA LEU A 237 3.28 7.58 -7.36
C LEU A 237 4.80 7.38 -7.46
N THR A 238 5.40 7.66 -8.62
CA THR A 238 6.85 7.56 -8.83
C THR A 238 7.62 8.57 -7.97
N THR A 239 7.20 9.83 -7.98
CA THR A 239 7.83 10.88 -7.17
C THR A 239 7.61 10.64 -5.67
N HIS A 240 6.39 10.25 -5.30
CA HIS A 240 6.02 9.91 -3.93
C HIS A 240 6.90 8.79 -3.36
N ALA A 241 7.16 7.75 -4.14
CA ALA A 241 8.00 6.63 -3.71
C ALA A 241 9.40 7.10 -3.31
N ALA A 242 10.01 8.01 -4.09
CA ALA A 242 11.34 8.55 -3.81
C ALA A 242 11.35 9.39 -2.52
N PHE A 243 10.50 10.41 -2.42
CA PHE A 243 10.55 11.29 -1.26
C PHE A 243 10.05 10.63 0.04
N LYS A 244 9.10 9.67 -0.03
CA LYS A 244 8.65 8.95 1.17
C LYS A 244 9.69 7.99 1.70
N ALA A 245 10.39 7.27 0.83
CA ALA A 245 11.52 6.45 1.26
C ALA A 245 12.56 7.30 2.01
N LEU A 246 12.93 8.46 1.45
CA LEU A 246 13.86 9.40 2.07
C LEU A 246 13.36 9.90 3.43
N LEU A 247 12.11 10.35 3.53
CA LEU A 247 11.53 10.90 4.76
C LEU A 247 11.46 9.85 5.88
N PHE A 248 11.03 8.63 5.58
CA PHE A 248 10.98 7.57 6.60
C PHE A 248 12.36 7.11 7.04
N LEU A 249 13.31 6.95 6.13
CA LEU A 249 14.68 6.60 6.50
C LEU A 249 15.37 7.75 7.25
N GLY A 250 15.09 9.00 6.86
CA GLY A 250 15.58 10.19 7.55
C GLY A 250 14.97 10.37 8.95
N ALA A 251 13.75 9.93 9.19
CA ALA A 251 13.12 9.97 10.51
C ALA A 251 13.91 9.18 11.57
N VAL A 252 14.61 8.10 11.17
CA VAL A 252 15.51 7.35 12.07
C VAL A 252 16.64 8.24 12.56
N SER A 253 17.31 8.96 11.67
CA SER A 253 18.40 9.86 12.02
C SER A 253 17.90 11.01 12.90
N TYR A 254 16.73 11.56 12.60
CA TYR A 254 16.13 12.62 13.40
C TYR A 254 15.86 12.15 14.84
N THR A 255 15.25 11.00 15.05
CA THR A 255 14.93 10.47 16.38
C THR A 255 16.17 10.13 17.21
N HIS A 256 17.27 9.73 16.55
CA HIS A 256 18.52 9.40 17.25
C HIS A 256 19.42 10.62 17.52
N LEU A 257 19.35 11.66 16.68
CA LEU A 257 20.26 12.80 16.76
C LEU A 257 19.66 14.02 17.48
N THR A 258 18.33 14.18 17.44
CA THR A 258 17.68 15.42 17.91
C THR A 258 16.84 15.27 19.16
N LEU A 259 16.46 14.05 19.56
CA LEU A 259 15.80 13.86 20.84
C LEU A 259 16.84 14.01 21.95
N PRO A 260 16.63 14.94 22.93
CA PRO A 260 17.48 14.97 24.10
C PRO A 260 17.41 13.59 24.76
N THR A 261 18.56 12.97 24.95
CA THR A 261 18.68 11.86 25.87
C THR A 261 18.04 12.34 27.16
N LYS A 262 16.91 11.75 27.55
CA LYS A 262 16.36 11.99 28.87
C LYS A 262 17.48 11.67 29.87
N ALA A 263 18.06 12.71 30.46
CA ALA A 263 18.88 12.58 31.62
C ALA A 263 18.05 12.03 32.78
#